data_90a3cc6cbf90ba3a0427d7dd90324893
#
_entry.id   90a3cc6cbf90ba3a0427d7dd90324893
#
_cell.length_a   1.000
_cell.length_b   1.000
_cell.length_c   1.000
_cell.angle_alpha   90.00
_cell.angle_beta   90.00
_cell.angle_gamma   90.00
#
_symmetry.space_group_name_H-M   'P 1'
#
loop_
_entity.id
_entity.type
_entity.pdbx_description
1 polymer ?
#
loop_
_entity_poly.entity_id
_entity_poly.type
_entity_poly.pdbx_seq_one_letter_code
_entity_poly.pdbx_strand_id
1 'polypeptide(L)'
;MIQTANDIFVLHTEHTTYAFRKLPTGQLEHLYYGRKIHVCEPLDENAVAPLIEKHTFQPGNSCVYDREHDAYTLEDLCLEMSAYGKGDIREPFVELIYEDGSFSSDFVYESSVRFEGREARDAEDALPASYDEKNQVEHLCVTLKDNNSALKLELHYYIYEDCDVITRSAKLINDGENAVQIRRLMSCQVDFPTSDHVFTSFHGAWAREMRRWDVPVAAGKYVNASYTGTSSSRTNPFVMLSGRET
;
A
#
# COMPACT_ATOMS: atom_id res chain seq x y z
N MET A 1 11.22 -11.48 -8.09
CA MET A 1 12.07 -12.01 -6.97
C MET A 1 11.86 -11.19 -5.71
N ILE A 2 11.59 -11.83 -4.58
CA ILE A 2 11.40 -11.19 -3.27
C ILE A 2 12.65 -11.37 -2.42
N GLN A 3 13.18 -10.29 -1.85
CA GLN A 3 14.25 -10.29 -0.85
C GLN A 3 13.72 -9.72 0.45
N THR A 4 13.95 -10.40 1.56
CA THR A 4 13.51 -9.96 2.89
C THR A 4 14.61 -10.21 3.91
N ALA A 5 15.07 -9.17 4.59
CA ALA A 5 15.99 -9.25 5.71
C ALA A 5 15.89 -7.99 6.56
N ASN A 6 16.15 -8.10 7.85
CA ASN A 6 16.24 -6.96 8.77
C ASN A 6 15.02 -6.01 8.69
N ASP A 7 13.80 -6.58 8.58
CA ASP A 7 12.56 -5.82 8.43
C ASP A 7 12.50 -4.93 7.17
N ILE A 8 13.30 -5.24 6.15
CA ILE A 8 13.32 -4.59 4.84
C ILE A 8 12.81 -5.59 3.81
N PHE A 9 11.98 -5.12 2.90
CA PHE A 9 11.31 -5.88 1.87
C PHE A 9 11.60 -5.25 0.51
N VAL A 10 12.19 -6.02 -0.40
CA VAL A 10 12.50 -5.58 -1.76
C VAL A 10 11.90 -6.57 -2.74
N LEU A 11 10.99 -6.09 -3.58
CA LEU A 11 10.25 -6.87 -4.54
C LEU A 11 10.71 -6.45 -5.93
N HIS A 12 11.26 -7.39 -6.69
CA HIS A 12 11.74 -7.14 -8.06
C HIS A 12 10.88 -7.87 -9.08
N THR A 13 10.51 -7.17 -10.12
CA THR A 13 10.10 -7.75 -11.40
C THR A 13 11.29 -7.71 -12.38
N GLU A 14 11.05 -7.94 -13.67
CA GLU A 14 12.11 -7.85 -14.68
C GLU A 14 12.69 -6.43 -14.76
N HIS A 15 11.82 -5.39 -14.75
CA HIS A 15 12.24 -4.00 -14.98
C HIS A 15 11.87 -3.04 -13.85
N THR A 16 11.20 -3.50 -12.80
CA THR A 16 10.78 -2.63 -11.69
C THR A 16 11.27 -3.12 -10.33
N THR A 17 11.35 -2.20 -9.40
CA THR A 17 11.59 -2.46 -7.96
C THR A 17 10.51 -1.79 -7.15
N TYR A 18 10.01 -2.51 -6.17
CA TYR A 18 9.13 -2.03 -5.12
C TYR A 18 9.79 -2.31 -3.77
N ALA A 19 9.96 -1.33 -2.92
CA ALA A 19 10.66 -1.50 -1.65
C ALA A 19 9.95 -0.78 -0.50
N PHE A 20 9.92 -1.42 0.66
CA PHE A 20 9.40 -0.88 1.90
C PHE A 20 10.13 -1.47 3.11
N ARG A 21 9.96 -0.87 4.28
CA ARG A 21 10.55 -1.36 5.53
C ARG A 21 9.62 -1.17 6.72
N LYS A 22 9.91 -1.86 7.81
CA LYS A 22 9.31 -1.58 9.11
C LYS A 22 10.02 -0.40 9.76
N LEU A 23 9.26 0.56 10.24
CA LEU A 23 9.73 1.65 11.08
C LEU A 23 9.98 1.19 12.53
N PRO A 24 10.78 1.92 13.32
CA PRO A 24 10.89 1.68 14.76
C PRO A 24 9.55 1.72 15.50
N THR A 25 8.60 2.51 15.01
CA THR A 25 7.22 2.61 15.51
C THR A 25 6.35 1.42 15.16
N GLY A 26 6.81 0.54 14.25
CA GLY A 26 6.09 -0.66 13.81
C GLY A 26 5.27 -0.51 12.54
N GLN A 27 5.04 0.70 12.02
CA GLN A 27 4.39 0.91 10.74
C GLN A 27 5.31 0.52 9.58
N LEU A 28 4.72 0.38 8.39
CA LEU A 28 5.46 0.07 7.16
C LEU A 28 5.68 1.34 6.34
N GLU A 29 6.94 1.74 6.19
CA GLU A 29 7.35 2.86 5.35
C GLU A 29 7.58 2.39 3.92
N HIS A 30 6.90 3.03 2.96
CA HIS A 30 7.17 2.87 1.54
C HIS A 30 8.46 3.61 1.16
N LEU A 31 9.42 2.91 0.57
CA LEU A 31 10.71 3.47 0.21
C LEU A 31 10.83 3.80 -1.27
N TYR A 32 10.31 2.94 -2.14
CA TYR A 32 10.53 3.08 -3.57
C TYR A 32 9.54 2.26 -4.39
N TYR A 33 9.04 2.84 -5.46
CA TYR A 33 8.43 2.14 -6.57
C TYR A 33 8.83 2.80 -7.89
N GLY A 34 9.47 2.04 -8.75
CA GLY A 34 9.92 2.57 -10.03
C GLY A 34 10.78 1.60 -10.83
N ARG A 35 11.62 2.15 -11.72
CA ARG A 35 12.56 1.37 -12.52
C ARG A 35 13.44 0.49 -11.62
N LYS A 36 13.78 -0.71 -12.11
CA LYS A 36 14.63 -1.64 -11.38
C LYS A 36 15.94 -0.99 -10.95
N ILE A 37 16.22 -1.06 -9.66
CA ILE A 37 17.46 -0.61 -9.04
C ILE A 37 18.22 -1.82 -8.49
N HIS A 38 19.52 -1.67 -8.38
CA HIS A 38 20.37 -2.67 -7.71
C HIS A 38 20.38 -2.37 -6.21
N VAL A 39 20.01 -3.34 -5.39
CA VAL A 39 20.13 -3.28 -3.93
C VAL A 39 21.27 -4.21 -3.54
N CYS A 40 22.25 -3.67 -2.81
CA CYS A 40 23.45 -4.41 -2.42
C CYS A 40 23.15 -5.49 -1.37
N GLU A 41 23.91 -6.54 -1.39
CA GLU A 41 23.96 -7.53 -0.31
C GLU A 41 25.07 -7.18 0.70
N PRO A 42 24.85 -7.36 2.02
CA PRO A 42 23.64 -7.88 2.65
C PRO A 42 22.51 -6.84 2.65
N LEU A 43 21.25 -7.32 2.62
CA LEU A 43 20.08 -6.44 2.70
C LEU A 43 19.95 -5.91 4.13
N ASP A 44 20.40 -4.67 4.34
CA ASP A 44 20.34 -3.93 5.60
C ASP A 44 20.00 -2.45 5.36
N GLU A 45 19.97 -1.64 6.41
CA GLU A 45 19.68 -0.21 6.28
C GLU A 45 20.69 0.52 5.37
N ASN A 46 21.95 0.09 5.31
CA ASN A 46 22.94 0.72 4.43
C ASN A 46 22.62 0.45 2.95
N ALA A 47 22.13 -0.75 2.64
CA ALA A 47 21.75 -1.13 1.28
C ALA A 47 20.60 -0.29 0.73
N VAL A 48 19.69 0.18 1.59
CA VAL A 48 18.53 1.00 1.22
C VAL A 48 18.66 2.46 1.71
N ALA A 49 19.76 2.84 2.34
CA ALA A 49 19.96 4.18 2.88
C ALA A 49 19.67 5.34 1.90
N PRO A 50 19.99 5.22 0.58
CA PRO A 50 19.64 6.26 -0.39
C PRO A 50 18.14 6.47 -0.61
N LEU A 51 17.33 5.47 -0.22
CA LEU A 51 15.87 5.47 -0.37
C LEU A 51 15.16 5.95 0.90
N ILE A 52 15.88 5.96 2.04
CA ILE A 52 15.31 6.31 3.34
C ILE A 52 15.27 7.82 3.49
N GLU A 53 14.09 8.36 3.71
CA GLU A 53 13.91 9.74 4.12
C GLU A 53 14.38 9.92 5.58
N LYS A 54 15.09 11.03 5.84
CA LYS A 54 15.55 11.32 7.20
C LYS A 54 14.44 11.97 8.01
N HIS A 55 13.96 11.25 9.00
CA HIS A 55 12.96 11.74 9.93
C HIS A 55 13.62 12.47 11.08
N THR A 56 13.16 13.69 11.36
CA THR A 56 13.63 14.51 12.48
C THR A 56 12.44 15.16 13.15
N PHE A 57 12.54 15.38 14.46
CA PHE A 57 11.53 16.15 15.17
C PHE A 57 11.29 17.50 14.47
N GLN A 58 10.04 17.76 14.13
CA GLN A 58 9.60 19.00 13.50
C GLN A 58 8.88 19.87 14.53
N PRO A 59 9.47 21.00 14.98
CA PRO A 59 8.78 21.94 15.85
C PRO A 59 7.52 22.45 15.15
N GLY A 60 6.37 22.28 15.79
CA GLY A 60 5.08 22.66 15.22
C GLY A 60 4.21 21.52 14.72
N ASN A 61 4.74 20.29 14.60
CA ASN A 61 3.91 19.12 14.44
C ASN A 61 3.00 18.98 15.65
N SER A 62 1.71 18.87 15.41
CA SER A 62 0.71 18.77 16.46
C SER A 62 0.64 17.39 17.10
N CYS A 63 1.15 16.37 16.38
CA CYS A 63 1.08 14.99 16.82
C CYS A 63 2.28 14.19 16.33
N VAL A 64 3.07 13.69 17.27
CA VAL A 64 4.09 12.67 17.01
C VAL A 64 3.54 11.31 17.40
N TYR A 65 4.12 10.23 16.89
CA TYR A 65 3.62 8.88 17.17
C TYR A 65 3.56 8.59 18.67
N ASP A 66 4.66 8.79 19.38
CA ASP A 66 4.76 8.73 20.83
C ASP A 66 5.99 9.51 21.35
N ARG A 67 6.22 9.49 22.66
CA ARG A 67 7.32 10.24 23.29
C ARG A 67 8.70 9.65 23.01
N GLU A 68 8.78 8.36 22.74
CA GLU A 68 10.03 7.66 22.46
C GLU A 68 10.43 7.81 20.99
N HIS A 69 9.44 8.09 20.14
CA HIS A 69 9.59 8.21 18.69
C HIS A 69 9.13 9.60 18.20
N ASP A 70 9.63 10.65 18.83
CA ASP A 70 9.23 12.04 18.57
C ASP A 70 9.68 12.59 17.21
N ALA A 71 10.56 11.86 16.52
CA ALA A 71 10.94 12.15 15.14
C ALA A 71 9.93 11.64 14.09
N TYR A 72 8.93 10.84 14.51
CA TYR A 72 7.99 10.22 13.59
C TYR A 72 6.60 10.84 13.72
N THR A 73 6.15 11.45 12.63
CA THR A 73 4.80 11.96 12.42
C THR A 73 4.22 11.23 11.22
N LEU A 74 3.22 10.36 11.44
CA LEU A 74 2.76 9.43 10.40
C LEU A 74 2.21 10.15 9.17
N GLU A 75 1.62 11.33 9.32
CA GLU A 75 1.11 12.13 8.18
C GLU A 75 2.20 12.60 7.21
N ASP A 76 3.45 12.70 7.67
CA ASP A 76 4.59 13.15 6.87
C ASP A 76 5.34 11.99 6.19
N LEU A 77 4.97 10.74 6.48
CA LEU A 77 5.65 9.55 5.99
C LEU A 77 4.96 8.97 4.75
N CYS A 78 5.73 8.44 3.82
CA CYS A 78 5.21 7.54 2.80
C CYS A 78 4.93 6.18 3.44
N LEU A 79 3.67 5.73 3.47
CA LEU A 79 3.26 4.49 4.14
C LEU A 79 2.70 3.47 3.15
N GLU A 80 2.87 2.17 3.48
CA GLU A 80 2.24 1.06 2.77
C GLU A 80 0.73 0.98 3.02
N MET A 81 0.29 1.47 4.17
CA MET A 81 -1.10 1.61 4.56
C MET A 81 -1.24 2.69 5.63
N SER A 82 -2.38 3.35 5.66
CA SER A 82 -2.73 4.37 6.63
C SER A 82 -4.03 4.03 7.35
N ALA A 83 -4.17 4.50 8.58
CA ALA A 83 -5.40 4.38 9.37
C ALA A 83 -5.59 5.65 10.19
N TYR A 84 -6.81 5.94 10.62
CA TYR A 84 -7.04 7.00 11.58
C TYR A 84 -6.47 6.64 12.94
N GLY A 85 -5.74 7.56 13.53
CA GLY A 85 -5.10 7.43 14.83
C GLY A 85 -3.62 7.82 14.73
N LYS A 86 -2.98 8.02 15.89
CA LYS A 86 -1.54 8.32 16.00
C LYS A 86 -1.06 9.50 15.15
N GLY A 87 -1.94 10.47 14.87
CA GLY A 87 -1.62 11.68 14.12
C GLY A 87 -1.70 11.56 12.60
N ASP A 88 -1.99 10.40 12.04
CA ASP A 88 -2.25 10.31 10.60
C ASP A 88 -3.64 10.88 10.28
N ILE A 89 -3.68 11.96 9.51
CA ILE A 89 -4.90 12.66 9.10
C ILE A 89 -5.23 12.50 7.62
N ARG A 90 -4.45 11.68 6.90
CA ARG A 90 -4.66 11.42 5.48
C ARG A 90 -5.88 10.53 5.26
N GLU A 91 -6.32 10.42 4.01
CA GLU A 91 -7.35 9.46 3.62
C GLU A 91 -6.92 8.05 4.02
N PRO A 92 -7.65 7.34 4.89
CA PRO A 92 -7.18 6.08 5.43
C PRO A 92 -7.33 4.94 4.43
N PHE A 93 -6.35 4.03 4.41
CA PHE A 93 -6.43 2.75 3.74
C PHE A 93 -7.45 1.83 4.43
N VAL A 94 -7.47 1.83 5.77
CA VAL A 94 -8.44 1.14 6.61
C VAL A 94 -9.21 2.16 7.44
N GLU A 95 -10.53 2.17 7.32
CA GLU A 95 -11.43 2.98 8.14
C GLU A 95 -12.45 2.08 8.83
N LEU A 96 -12.39 2.06 10.16
CA LEU A 96 -13.20 1.18 11.00
C LEU A 96 -14.02 2.00 11.99
N ILE A 97 -15.16 1.46 12.42
CA ILE A 97 -15.89 1.93 13.59
C ILE A 97 -15.99 0.76 14.54
N TYR A 98 -15.46 0.93 15.74
CA TYR A 98 -15.51 -0.05 16.82
C TYR A 98 -16.86 0.02 17.57
N GLU A 99 -17.14 -0.98 18.40
CA GLU A 99 -18.41 -1.09 19.12
C GLU A 99 -18.68 0.12 20.05
N ASP A 100 -17.64 0.70 20.62
CA ASP A 100 -17.72 1.91 21.45
C ASP A 100 -17.87 3.22 20.68
N GLY A 101 -17.95 3.14 19.33
CA GLY A 101 -18.05 4.28 18.43
C GLY A 101 -16.71 4.96 18.11
N SER A 102 -15.60 4.47 18.65
CA SER A 102 -14.27 4.95 18.26
C SER A 102 -13.90 4.49 16.85
N PHE A 103 -12.96 5.20 16.22
CA PHE A 103 -12.49 4.91 14.85
C PHE A 103 -10.96 4.97 14.74
N SER A 104 -10.25 5.05 15.84
CA SER A 104 -8.79 5.08 15.85
C SER A 104 -8.22 3.68 15.85
N SER A 105 -7.36 3.38 14.89
CA SER A 105 -6.62 2.13 14.76
C SER A 105 -5.11 2.39 14.83
N ASP A 106 -4.35 1.39 15.25
CA ASP A 106 -2.90 1.46 15.32
C ASP A 106 -2.30 0.12 14.87
N PHE A 107 -2.31 -0.11 13.55
CA PHE A 107 -1.80 -1.31 12.95
C PHE A 107 -0.27 -1.27 12.86
N VAL A 108 0.37 -2.20 13.56
CA VAL A 108 1.83 -2.36 13.57
C VAL A 108 2.24 -3.74 13.07
N TYR A 109 3.43 -3.84 12.51
CA TYR A 109 3.99 -5.08 12.00
C TYR A 109 4.04 -6.17 13.08
N GLU A 110 3.54 -7.35 12.76
CA GLU A 110 3.60 -8.56 13.58
C GLU A 110 4.56 -9.59 12.99
N SER A 111 4.38 -9.92 11.71
CA SER A 111 5.17 -10.95 11.03
C SER A 111 5.10 -10.83 9.52
N SER A 112 5.97 -11.56 8.84
CA SER A 112 5.88 -11.74 7.40
C SER A 112 6.23 -13.17 6.99
N VAL A 113 5.60 -13.65 5.94
CA VAL A 113 5.84 -14.98 5.37
C VAL A 113 5.96 -14.86 3.86
N ARG A 114 6.98 -15.52 3.29
CA ARG A 114 7.16 -15.67 1.86
C ARG A 114 6.76 -17.07 1.43
N PHE A 115 6.02 -17.15 0.35
CA PHE A 115 5.60 -18.39 -0.29
C PHE A 115 6.18 -18.46 -1.70
N GLU A 116 6.51 -19.66 -2.13
CA GLU A 116 6.79 -19.96 -3.53
C GLU A 116 5.49 -20.39 -4.21
N GLY A 117 5.22 -19.81 -5.35
CA GLY A 117 3.97 -20.04 -6.06
C GLY A 117 2.80 -19.28 -5.45
N ARG A 118 1.65 -19.54 -6.01
CA ARG A 118 0.40 -18.92 -5.60
C ARG A 118 -0.24 -19.73 -4.47
N GLU A 119 -0.59 -19.04 -3.39
CA GLU A 119 -1.40 -19.66 -2.34
C GLU A 119 -2.74 -20.13 -2.92
N ALA A 120 -3.14 -21.35 -2.54
CA ALA A 120 -4.49 -21.82 -2.86
C ALA A 120 -5.49 -20.96 -2.10
N ARG A 121 -6.25 -20.16 -2.85
CA ARG A 121 -7.32 -19.37 -2.28
C ARG A 121 -8.47 -20.29 -1.92
N ASP A 122 -9.07 -20.03 -0.76
CA ASP A 122 -10.32 -20.68 -0.38
C ASP A 122 -11.40 -20.39 -1.44
N ALA A 123 -12.30 -21.34 -1.66
CA ALA A 123 -13.39 -21.21 -2.63
C ALA A 123 -14.33 -20.01 -2.33
N GLU A 124 -14.25 -19.47 -1.11
CA GLU A 124 -15.00 -18.30 -0.65
C GLU A 124 -14.31 -16.98 -0.94
N ASP A 125 -13.03 -17.00 -1.36
CA ASP A 125 -12.31 -15.77 -1.75
C ASP A 125 -12.85 -15.27 -3.11
N ALA A 126 -13.65 -14.22 -3.05
CA ALA A 126 -14.26 -13.60 -4.22
C ALA A 126 -13.29 -12.72 -5.06
N LEU A 127 -12.03 -12.60 -4.65
CA LEU A 127 -11.06 -11.79 -5.40
C LEU A 127 -10.69 -12.45 -6.73
N PRO A 128 -10.55 -11.67 -7.80
CA PRO A 128 -10.11 -12.19 -9.09
C PRO A 128 -8.77 -12.90 -8.95
N ALA A 129 -8.68 -14.08 -9.53
CA ALA A 129 -7.46 -14.82 -9.60
C ALA A 129 -6.63 -14.39 -10.81
N SER A 130 -5.36 -14.08 -10.61
CA SER A 130 -4.41 -13.93 -11.70
C SER A 130 -3.90 -15.30 -12.18
N TYR A 131 -3.57 -15.37 -13.45
CA TYR A 131 -3.05 -16.59 -14.06
C TYR A 131 -1.54 -16.76 -13.79
N ASP A 132 -1.15 -17.96 -13.43
CA ASP A 132 0.25 -18.38 -13.38
C ASP A 132 0.37 -19.85 -13.83
N GLU A 133 0.44 -20.06 -15.15
CA GLU A 133 0.56 -21.39 -15.73
C GLU A 133 1.91 -22.06 -15.39
N LYS A 134 2.94 -21.26 -15.11
CA LYS A 134 4.29 -21.75 -14.82
C LYS A 134 4.59 -21.90 -13.33
N ASN A 135 3.67 -21.47 -12.48
CA ASN A 135 3.84 -21.41 -11.02
C ASN A 135 5.12 -20.67 -10.57
N GLN A 136 5.43 -19.57 -11.26
CA GLN A 136 6.62 -18.73 -11.02
C GLN A 136 6.33 -17.49 -10.20
N VAL A 137 5.10 -17.32 -9.74
CA VAL A 137 4.71 -16.23 -8.86
C VAL A 137 5.37 -16.40 -7.49
N GLU A 138 5.94 -15.33 -6.97
CA GLU A 138 6.34 -15.24 -5.57
C GLU A 138 5.29 -14.45 -4.80
N HIS A 139 4.99 -14.89 -3.59
CA HIS A 139 3.99 -14.27 -2.72
C HIS A 139 4.61 -13.88 -1.39
N LEU A 140 4.43 -12.63 -0.99
CA LEU A 140 4.74 -12.11 0.34
C LEU A 140 3.43 -11.75 1.04
N CYS A 141 3.21 -12.29 2.22
CA CYS A 141 2.17 -11.88 3.14
C CYS A 141 2.81 -11.17 4.34
N VAL A 142 2.39 -9.94 4.60
CA VAL A 142 2.80 -9.17 5.79
C VAL A 142 1.59 -9.01 6.69
N THR A 143 1.71 -9.48 7.93
CA THR A 143 0.66 -9.40 8.94
C THR A 143 0.93 -8.23 9.87
N LEU A 144 -0.04 -7.34 9.98
CA LEU A 144 -0.10 -6.26 10.95
C LEU A 144 -1.14 -6.60 12.01
N LYS A 145 -0.90 -6.20 13.26
CA LYS A 145 -1.87 -6.27 14.35
C LYS A 145 -2.27 -4.87 14.80
N ASP A 146 -3.52 -4.70 15.17
CA ASP A 146 -3.98 -3.47 15.80
C ASP A 146 -3.65 -3.48 17.30
N ASN A 147 -2.97 -2.44 17.78
CA ASN A 147 -2.64 -2.30 19.21
C ASN A 147 -3.87 -1.99 20.07
N ASN A 148 -4.97 -1.56 19.46
CA ASN A 148 -6.18 -1.14 20.19
C ASN A 148 -7.26 -2.23 20.24
N SER A 149 -7.14 -3.29 19.43
CA SER A 149 -8.15 -4.34 19.32
C SER A 149 -7.53 -5.68 18.95
N ALA A 150 -8.35 -6.72 18.83
CA ALA A 150 -7.92 -8.04 18.36
C ALA A 150 -7.96 -8.18 16.82
N LEU A 151 -7.86 -7.07 16.10
CA LEU A 151 -7.85 -7.10 14.65
C LEU A 151 -6.45 -7.35 14.10
N LYS A 152 -6.40 -8.06 12.97
CA LYS A 152 -5.20 -8.22 12.14
C LYS A 152 -5.50 -7.79 10.72
N LEU A 153 -4.48 -7.29 10.05
CA LEU A 153 -4.52 -6.91 8.64
C LEU A 153 -3.39 -7.63 7.91
N GLU A 154 -3.75 -8.48 6.96
CA GLU A 154 -2.80 -9.12 6.06
C GLU A 154 -2.70 -8.30 4.77
N LEU A 155 -1.48 -7.93 4.41
CA LEU A 155 -1.13 -7.28 3.15
C LEU A 155 -0.44 -8.32 2.26
N HIS A 156 -1.06 -8.64 1.14
CA HIS A 156 -0.56 -9.63 0.20
C HIS A 156 0.04 -8.95 -1.02
N TYR A 157 1.24 -9.41 -1.41
CA TYR A 157 1.98 -8.95 -2.58
C TYR A 157 2.33 -10.17 -3.44
N TYR A 158 1.85 -10.21 -4.68
CA TYR A 158 2.18 -11.26 -5.64
C TYR A 158 3.00 -10.66 -6.77
N ILE A 159 4.16 -11.25 -7.03
CA ILE A 159 5.15 -10.75 -7.98
C ILE A 159 5.15 -11.63 -9.23
N TYR A 160 4.75 -11.05 -10.35
CA TYR A 160 4.79 -11.67 -11.68
C TYR A 160 5.97 -11.08 -12.42
N GLU A 161 7.14 -11.73 -12.28
CA GLU A 161 8.41 -11.17 -12.71
C GLU A 161 8.41 -10.89 -14.22
N ASP A 162 8.01 -11.87 -15.04
CA ASP A 162 8.04 -11.81 -16.51
C ASP A 162 7.08 -10.75 -17.12
N CYS A 163 6.11 -10.29 -16.35
CA CYS A 163 5.08 -9.37 -16.82
C CYS A 163 5.23 -7.96 -16.25
N ASP A 164 6.21 -7.71 -15.38
CA ASP A 164 6.37 -6.46 -14.62
C ASP A 164 5.11 -6.08 -13.80
N VAL A 165 4.42 -7.08 -13.27
CA VAL A 165 3.18 -6.89 -12.53
C VAL A 165 3.38 -7.26 -11.06
N ILE A 166 2.92 -6.38 -10.18
CA ILE A 166 2.76 -6.63 -8.75
C ILE A 166 1.28 -6.49 -8.44
N THR A 167 0.63 -7.57 -7.98
CA THR A 167 -0.75 -7.48 -7.50
C THR A 167 -0.76 -7.36 -5.98
N ARG A 168 -1.71 -6.57 -5.47
CA ARG A 168 -1.88 -6.34 -4.04
C ARG A 168 -3.32 -6.62 -3.63
N SER A 169 -3.47 -7.20 -2.45
CA SER A 169 -4.76 -7.33 -1.78
C SER A 169 -4.57 -7.19 -0.27
N ALA A 170 -5.67 -6.92 0.43
CA ALA A 170 -5.68 -6.82 1.88
C ALA A 170 -6.81 -7.68 2.45
N LYS A 171 -6.55 -8.30 3.60
CA LYS A 171 -7.52 -9.11 4.32
C LYS A 171 -7.56 -8.64 5.78
N LEU A 172 -8.72 -8.18 6.22
CA LEU A 172 -8.95 -7.82 7.62
C LEU A 172 -9.51 -9.04 8.35
N ILE A 173 -8.90 -9.38 9.46
CA ILE A 173 -9.26 -10.52 10.31
C ILE A 173 -9.69 -9.98 11.66
N ASN A 174 -10.82 -10.45 12.16
CA ASN A 174 -11.30 -10.15 13.50
C ASN A 174 -11.17 -11.41 14.38
N ASP A 175 -10.13 -11.46 15.19
CA ASP A 175 -9.89 -12.53 16.16
C ASP A 175 -10.60 -12.26 17.51
N GLY A 176 -11.30 -11.13 17.63
CA GLY A 176 -12.02 -10.73 18.83
C GLY A 176 -13.50 -11.12 18.83
N GLU A 177 -14.15 -10.88 19.95
CA GLU A 177 -15.58 -11.16 20.13
C GLU A 177 -16.48 -9.98 19.70
N ASN A 178 -15.91 -8.76 19.67
CA ASN A 178 -16.66 -7.54 19.37
C ASN A 178 -16.79 -7.32 17.87
N ALA A 179 -17.97 -6.95 17.42
CA ALA A 179 -18.19 -6.59 16.01
C ALA A 179 -17.51 -5.27 15.65
N VAL A 180 -17.01 -5.18 14.42
CA VAL A 180 -16.40 -3.96 13.86
C VAL A 180 -17.08 -3.64 12.55
N GLN A 181 -17.43 -2.37 12.36
CA GLN A 181 -17.97 -1.91 11.09
C GLN A 181 -16.82 -1.44 10.19
N ILE A 182 -16.67 -2.10 9.04
CA ILE A 182 -15.72 -1.69 8.01
C ILE A 182 -16.38 -0.60 7.15
N ARG A 183 -15.82 0.61 7.16
CA ARG A 183 -16.22 1.70 6.28
C ARG A 183 -15.38 1.75 5.01
N ARG A 184 -14.11 1.37 5.13
CA ARG A 184 -13.16 1.30 4.02
C ARG A 184 -12.13 0.21 4.29
N LEU A 185 -11.82 -0.52 3.24
CA LEU A 185 -10.65 -1.39 3.14
C LEU A 185 -10.16 -1.30 1.70
N MET A 186 -9.00 -0.70 1.50
CA MET A 186 -8.38 -0.59 0.19
C MET A 186 -7.54 -1.83 -0.12
N SER A 187 -7.28 -2.09 -1.39
CA SER A 187 -6.40 -3.18 -1.81
C SER A 187 -4.93 -2.74 -1.86
N CYS A 188 -4.66 -1.46 -2.10
CA CYS A 188 -3.30 -0.92 -2.08
C CYS A 188 -3.30 0.58 -1.78
N GLN A 189 -2.19 1.02 -1.23
CA GLN A 189 -1.77 2.42 -1.12
C GLN A 189 -0.36 2.52 -1.70
N VAL A 190 -0.06 3.59 -2.40
CA VAL A 190 1.29 3.92 -2.86
C VAL A 190 1.48 5.40 -2.65
N ASP A 191 2.37 5.75 -1.74
CA ASP A 191 2.74 7.13 -1.46
C ASP A 191 4.01 7.48 -2.25
N PHE A 192 4.05 8.65 -2.83
CA PHE A 192 5.20 9.16 -3.56
C PHE A 192 5.76 10.41 -2.85
N PRO A 193 7.09 10.55 -2.77
CA PRO A 193 7.72 11.68 -2.08
C PRO A 193 7.58 13.01 -2.83
N THR A 194 7.04 12.99 -4.05
CA THR A 194 6.86 14.17 -4.90
C THR A 194 5.50 14.16 -5.58
N SER A 195 4.95 15.36 -5.81
CA SER A 195 3.73 15.57 -6.60
C SER A 195 4.01 15.90 -8.07
N ASP A 196 5.25 15.76 -8.54
CA ASP A 196 5.61 16.10 -9.92
C ASP A 196 5.19 15.04 -10.92
N HIS A 197 3.88 14.79 -10.95
CA HIS A 197 3.24 13.76 -11.76
C HIS A 197 2.02 14.27 -12.50
N VAL A 198 1.65 13.54 -13.55
CA VAL A 198 0.37 13.66 -14.24
C VAL A 198 -0.44 12.40 -13.98
N PHE A 199 -1.64 12.57 -13.46
CA PHE A 199 -2.62 11.51 -13.30
C PHE A 199 -3.46 11.42 -14.56
N THR A 200 -3.37 10.29 -15.27
CA THR A 200 -4.13 10.03 -16.48
C THR A 200 -5.23 9.01 -16.18
N SER A 201 -6.44 9.34 -16.55
CA SER A 201 -7.61 8.45 -16.49
C SER A 201 -8.34 8.40 -17.82
N PHE A 202 -9.25 7.43 -17.97
CA PHE A 202 -9.97 7.20 -19.21
C PHE A 202 -11.47 7.18 -18.95
N HIS A 203 -12.20 8.02 -19.68
CA HIS A 203 -13.63 8.22 -19.55
C HIS A 203 -14.30 8.07 -20.90
N GLY A 204 -15.60 7.97 -20.89
CA GLY A 204 -16.32 7.92 -22.15
C GLY A 204 -17.81 7.64 -21.98
N ALA A 205 -18.38 7.11 -23.07
CA ALA A 205 -19.75 6.65 -23.15
C ALA A 205 -19.81 5.60 -24.26
N TRP A 206 -20.98 4.97 -24.45
CA TRP A 206 -21.18 4.04 -25.57
C TRP A 206 -20.79 4.69 -26.91
N ALA A 207 -19.99 3.97 -27.69
CA ALA A 207 -19.38 4.41 -28.96
C ALA A 207 -18.45 5.65 -28.84
N ARG A 208 -17.98 5.97 -27.64
CA ARG A 208 -17.03 7.05 -27.34
C ARG A 208 -16.17 6.70 -26.13
N GLU A 209 -15.70 5.48 -26.07
CA GLU A 209 -14.92 4.94 -24.95
C GLU A 209 -13.48 5.47 -24.96
N MET A 210 -12.75 5.27 -23.86
CA MET A 210 -11.31 5.49 -23.73
C MET A 210 -10.82 6.90 -24.06
N ARG A 211 -11.62 7.94 -23.74
CA ARG A 211 -11.14 9.32 -23.84
C ARG A 211 -10.16 9.60 -22.72
N ARG A 212 -8.95 9.90 -23.10
CA ARG A 212 -7.87 10.27 -22.17
C ARG A 212 -8.17 11.61 -21.48
N TRP A 213 -7.94 11.64 -20.18
CA TRP A 213 -8.03 12.83 -19.34
C TRP A 213 -6.78 12.90 -18.46
N ASP A 214 -6.00 13.95 -18.63
CA ASP A 214 -4.75 14.22 -17.93
C ASP A 214 -4.96 15.33 -16.92
N VAL A 215 -4.59 15.08 -15.66
CA VAL A 215 -4.66 16.04 -14.57
C VAL A 215 -3.28 16.13 -13.92
N PRO A 216 -2.62 17.31 -13.92
CA PRO A 216 -1.42 17.48 -13.12
C PRO A 216 -1.74 17.26 -11.65
N VAL A 217 -0.94 16.45 -10.97
CA VAL A 217 -1.11 16.21 -9.53
C VAL A 217 -0.86 17.52 -8.79
N ALA A 218 -1.80 17.92 -7.96
CA ALA A 218 -1.79 19.13 -7.16
C ALA A 218 -2.45 18.86 -5.81
N ALA A 219 -2.43 19.85 -4.92
CA ALA A 219 -3.16 19.74 -3.66
C ALA A 219 -4.65 19.52 -3.90
N GLY A 220 -5.23 18.54 -3.19
CA GLY A 220 -6.63 18.17 -3.30
C GLY A 220 -6.82 16.67 -3.55
N LYS A 221 -8.07 16.28 -3.78
CA LYS A 221 -8.46 14.90 -4.02
C LYS A 221 -8.99 14.73 -5.43
N TYR A 222 -8.48 13.76 -6.17
CA TYR A 222 -9.06 13.27 -7.41
C TYR A 222 -9.65 11.89 -7.22
N VAL A 223 -10.85 11.66 -7.73
CA VAL A 223 -11.55 10.36 -7.60
C VAL A 223 -11.90 9.85 -8.99
N ASN A 224 -11.38 8.67 -9.34
CA ASN A 224 -11.79 7.89 -10.50
C ASN A 224 -12.71 6.76 -10.02
N ALA A 225 -14.01 6.96 -10.09
CA ALA A 225 -15.00 6.04 -9.54
C ALA A 225 -16.11 5.70 -10.55
N SER A 226 -16.53 4.43 -10.54
CA SER A 226 -17.71 3.96 -11.26
C SER A 226 -18.82 3.62 -10.26
N TYR A 227 -20.00 4.12 -10.49
CA TYR A 227 -21.20 3.87 -9.67
C TYR A 227 -22.20 2.93 -10.35
N THR A 228 -21.79 2.25 -11.40
CA THR A 228 -22.67 1.35 -12.17
C THR A 228 -22.63 -0.10 -11.69
N GLY A 229 -21.85 -0.39 -10.64
CA GLY A 229 -21.65 -1.75 -10.13
C GLY A 229 -20.75 -2.64 -11.00
N THR A 230 -20.28 -2.14 -12.13
CA THR A 230 -19.36 -2.82 -13.04
C THR A 230 -18.33 -1.85 -13.59
N SER A 231 -17.22 -2.37 -14.11
CA SER A 231 -16.34 -1.58 -14.99
C SER A 231 -17.15 -1.09 -16.18
N SER A 232 -17.06 0.18 -16.50
CA SER A 232 -17.87 0.76 -17.55
C SER A 232 -17.06 1.62 -18.50
N SER A 233 -17.58 1.81 -19.71
CA SER A 233 -17.04 2.76 -20.67
C SER A 233 -17.07 4.22 -20.19
N ARG A 234 -17.82 4.51 -19.12
CA ARG A 234 -17.88 5.86 -18.54
C ARG A 234 -16.66 6.21 -17.69
N THR A 235 -16.16 5.22 -16.94
CA THR A 235 -15.00 5.35 -16.09
C THR A 235 -14.27 4.01 -16.07
N ASN A 236 -13.13 3.94 -16.74
CA ASN A 236 -12.36 2.70 -16.77
C ASN A 236 -11.65 2.51 -15.42
N PRO A 237 -11.57 1.28 -14.89
CA PRO A 237 -10.88 0.94 -13.64
C PRO A 237 -9.36 0.90 -13.83
N PHE A 238 -8.82 1.89 -14.51
CA PHE A 238 -7.44 1.97 -14.94
C PHE A 238 -6.98 3.41 -14.90
N VAL A 239 -5.83 3.65 -14.29
CA VAL A 239 -5.19 4.94 -14.22
C VAL A 239 -3.70 4.80 -14.53
N MET A 240 -3.07 5.86 -15.00
CA MET A 240 -1.63 5.94 -15.17
C MET A 240 -1.09 7.12 -14.37
N LEU A 241 0.09 6.95 -13.82
CA LEU A 241 0.86 8.02 -13.21
C LEU A 241 2.17 8.17 -14.00
N SER A 242 2.45 9.35 -14.52
CA SER A 242 3.66 9.63 -15.29
C SER A 242 4.32 10.91 -14.80
N GLY A 243 5.63 11.07 -15.05
CA GLY A 243 6.31 12.36 -14.81
C GLY A 243 5.75 13.44 -15.73
N ARG A 244 5.90 14.71 -15.33
CA ARG A 244 5.42 15.87 -16.12
C ARG A 244 6.21 16.10 -17.41
N GLU A 245 7.43 15.65 -17.46
CA GLU A 245 8.35 15.85 -18.59
C GLU A 245 8.45 14.67 -19.57
N THR A 246 7.53 13.69 -19.46
CA THR A 246 7.52 12.50 -20.32
C THR A 246 6.39 12.52 -21.33
#